data_1d7ec638337245f9eae5ad7d9b9765d1
#
_entry.id   1d7ec638337245f9eae5ad7d9b9765d1
#
_cell.length_a   1.000
_cell.length_b   1.000
_cell.length_c   1.000
_cell.angle_alpha   90.00
_cell.angle_beta   90.00
_cell.angle_gamma   90.00
#
_symmetry.space_group_name_H-M   'P 1'
#
loop_
_entity.id
_entity.type
_entity.pdbx_description
1 polymer ?
#
loop_
_entity_poly.entity_id
_entity_poly.type
_entity_poly.pdbx_seq_one_letter_code
_entity_poly.pdbx_strand_id
1 'polypeptide(L)'
;MAYELVDLEPGDPRLVDDMLPVLKELRTHLDAASLTAIYAEGHPQGLRFLVAYDGGRCVGVAGWRIVALTFAIRKLYVDDLVTTADGRSKGVGHALLAELESRARTADCTVLDLDSGVQRHDAHRFYFRERMHISSHHFTKALG
;
A
#
# COMPACT_ATOMS: atom_id res chain seq x y z
N MET A 1 -2.87 -6.57 19.24
CA MET A 1 -1.42 -6.76 19.06
C MET A 1 -0.86 -5.55 18.32
N ALA A 2 0.21 -5.00 18.84
CA ALA A 2 0.85 -3.84 18.22
C ALA A 2 1.91 -4.31 17.21
N TYR A 3 1.88 -3.76 16.01
CA TYR A 3 2.91 -3.97 14.99
C TYR A 3 3.84 -2.76 14.96
N GLU A 4 5.11 -3.01 14.67
CA GLU A 4 6.04 -1.92 14.42
C GLU A 4 5.88 -1.47 12.97
N LEU A 5 5.51 -0.21 12.76
CA LEU A 5 5.33 0.36 11.42
C LEU A 5 6.55 1.20 11.08
N VAL A 6 7.18 0.91 9.94
CA VAL A 6 8.45 1.51 9.55
C VAL A 6 8.36 2.04 8.13
N ASP A 7 8.80 3.29 7.94
CA ASP A 7 8.94 3.86 6.61
C ASP A 7 10.29 3.43 6.03
N LEU A 8 10.30 2.95 4.79
CA LEU A 8 11.51 2.56 4.10
C LEU A 8 11.82 3.55 2.98
N GLU A 9 13.01 4.13 3.03
CA GLU A 9 13.47 5.08 2.02
C GLU A 9 14.20 4.37 0.87
N PRO A 10 14.34 5.01 -0.32
CA PRO A 10 15.12 4.44 -1.40
C PRO A 10 16.54 4.09 -0.95
N GLY A 11 17.01 2.92 -1.33
CA GLY A 11 18.35 2.44 -0.95
C GLY A 11 18.40 1.66 0.37
N ASP A 12 17.31 1.62 1.13
CA ASP A 12 17.27 0.82 2.36
C ASP A 12 17.29 -0.68 1.98
N PRO A 13 18.25 -1.46 2.52
CA PRO A 13 18.34 -2.89 2.18
C PRO A 13 17.10 -3.70 2.57
N ARG A 14 16.32 -3.23 3.54
CA ARG A 14 15.08 -3.90 3.95
C ARG A 14 14.01 -3.90 2.85
N LEU A 15 14.12 -3.01 1.86
CA LEU A 15 13.24 -3.03 0.69
C LEU A 15 13.30 -4.38 -0.04
N VAL A 16 14.51 -4.89 -0.23
CA VAL A 16 14.73 -6.17 -0.93
C VAL A 16 14.68 -7.34 0.04
N ASP A 17 15.30 -7.21 1.22
CA ASP A 17 15.44 -8.33 2.15
C ASP A 17 14.12 -8.67 2.84
N ASP A 18 13.34 -7.67 3.23
CA ASP A 18 12.13 -7.87 4.04
C ASP A 18 10.84 -7.59 3.27
N MET A 19 10.76 -6.46 2.58
CA MET A 19 9.53 -6.01 1.94
C MET A 19 9.21 -6.77 0.66
N LEU A 20 10.20 -6.96 -0.20
CA LEU A 20 9.98 -7.57 -1.52
C LEU A 20 9.30 -8.94 -1.47
N PRO A 21 9.71 -9.87 -0.57
CA PRO A 21 9.01 -11.16 -0.49
C PRO A 21 7.51 -11.03 -0.20
N VAL A 22 7.12 -10.08 0.63
CA VAL A 22 5.71 -9.83 0.95
C VAL A 22 5.01 -9.15 -0.22
N LEU A 23 5.62 -8.14 -0.80
CA LEU A 23 5.05 -7.40 -1.93
C LEU A 23 4.84 -8.31 -3.14
N LYS A 24 5.70 -9.29 -3.35
CA LYS A 24 5.57 -10.26 -4.44
C LYS A 24 4.34 -11.14 -4.35
N GLU A 25 3.73 -11.29 -3.17
CA GLU A 25 2.47 -12.02 -3.05
C GLU A 25 1.35 -11.30 -3.82
N LEU A 26 1.46 -9.98 -3.96
CA LEU A 26 0.52 -9.17 -4.75
C LEU A 26 1.05 -8.87 -6.16
N ARG A 27 2.33 -8.54 -6.27
CA ARG A 27 3.00 -8.14 -7.52
C ARG A 27 4.03 -9.19 -7.92
N THR A 28 3.57 -10.30 -8.45
CA THR A 28 4.40 -11.49 -8.70
C THR A 28 5.52 -11.27 -9.72
N HIS A 29 5.40 -10.25 -10.56
CA HIS A 29 6.39 -9.91 -11.60
C HIS A 29 7.62 -9.17 -11.08
N LEU A 30 7.60 -8.67 -9.84
CA LEU A 30 8.71 -7.88 -9.30
C LEU A 30 9.92 -8.73 -8.95
N ASP A 31 11.09 -8.12 -9.10
CA ASP A 31 12.36 -8.62 -8.57
C ASP A 31 13.12 -7.44 -7.94
N ALA A 32 14.32 -7.72 -7.39
CA ALA A 32 15.10 -6.69 -6.71
C ALA A 32 15.45 -5.52 -7.64
N ALA A 33 15.82 -5.81 -8.89
CA ALA A 33 16.20 -4.78 -9.83
C ALA A 33 15.02 -3.89 -10.23
N SER A 34 13.86 -4.50 -10.52
CA SER A 34 12.68 -3.74 -10.91
C SER A 34 12.13 -2.91 -9.74
N LEU A 35 12.11 -3.48 -8.53
CA LEU A 35 11.66 -2.72 -7.36
C LEU A 35 12.56 -1.51 -7.12
N THR A 36 13.88 -1.68 -7.19
CA THR A 36 14.84 -0.60 -7.00
C THR A 36 14.63 0.50 -8.03
N ALA A 37 14.45 0.13 -9.29
CA ALA A 37 14.22 1.09 -10.38
C ALA A 37 12.89 1.82 -10.21
N ILE A 38 11.82 1.10 -9.87
CA ILE A 38 10.49 1.68 -9.65
C ILE A 38 10.53 2.70 -8.51
N TYR A 39 11.18 2.37 -7.40
CA TYR A 39 11.22 3.30 -6.25
C TYR A 39 12.09 4.51 -6.52
N ALA A 40 13.19 4.34 -7.27
CA ALA A 40 14.00 5.47 -7.69
C ALA A 40 13.22 6.46 -8.56
N GLU A 41 12.40 5.96 -9.47
CA GLU A 41 11.56 6.79 -10.34
C GLU A 41 10.33 7.32 -9.60
N GLY A 42 9.68 6.47 -8.80
CA GLY A 42 8.42 6.82 -8.13
C GLY A 42 8.58 7.73 -6.92
N HIS A 43 9.71 7.69 -6.23
CA HIS A 43 9.91 8.49 -5.02
C HIS A 43 9.75 9.99 -5.26
N PRO A 44 10.35 10.58 -6.31
CA PRO A 44 10.10 12.00 -6.63
C PRO A 44 8.63 12.28 -7.00
N GLN A 45 7.89 11.26 -7.42
CA GLN A 45 6.46 11.38 -7.72
C GLN A 45 5.59 11.18 -6.48
N GLY A 46 6.20 11.05 -5.31
CA GLY A 46 5.50 10.91 -4.04
C GLY A 46 5.37 9.48 -3.52
N LEU A 47 5.78 8.46 -4.26
CA LEU A 47 5.68 7.07 -3.80
C LEU A 47 6.48 6.85 -2.52
N ARG A 48 5.82 6.21 -1.54
CA ARG A 48 6.39 5.86 -0.23
C ARG A 48 6.00 4.44 0.13
N PHE A 49 6.85 3.76 0.90
CA PHE A 49 6.54 2.43 1.42
C PHE A 49 6.52 2.43 2.93
N LEU A 50 5.45 1.90 3.49
CA LEU A 50 5.27 1.66 4.92
C LEU A 50 5.16 0.16 5.13
N VAL A 51 5.98 -0.40 6.00
CA VAL A 51 5.97 -1.84 6.28
C VAL A 51 5.59 -2.10 7.73
N ALA A 52 4.96 -3.24 7.98
CA ALA A 52 4.59 -3.68 9.31
C ALA A 52 5.46 -4.88 9.70
N TYR A 53 6.06 -4.79 10.88
CA TYR A 53 6.86 -5.87 11.46
C TYR A 53 6.16 -6.46 12.67
N ASP A 54 6.25 -7.77 12.78
CA ASP A 54 5.83 -8.53 13.95
C ASP A 54 7.05 -9.31 14.43
N GLY A 55 7.65 -8.87 15.56
CA GLY A 55 8.82 -9.52 16.12
C GLY A 55 10.01 -9.57 15.16
N GLY A 56 10.22 -8.52 14.36
CA GLY A 56 11.33 -8.45 13.41
C GLY A 56 11.04 -9.10 12.05
N ARG A 57 9.86 -9.67 11.87
CA ARG A 57 9.43 -10.26 10.60
C ARG A 57 8.47 -9.31 9.89
N CYS A 58 8.73 -9.01 8.62
CA CYS A 58 7.82 -8.20 7.82
C CYS A 58 6.55 -9.00 7.51
N VAL A 59 5.40 -8.48 7.91
CA VAL A 59 4.10 -9.14 7.74
C VAL A 59 3.13 -8.35 6.90
N GLY A 60 3.46 -7.13 6.52
CA GLY A 60 2.59 -6.31 5.67
C GLY A 60 3.33 -5.16 5.03
N VAL A 61 2.78 -4.69 3.91
CA VAL A 61 3.35 -3.60 3.11
C VAL A 61 2.22 -2.71 2.62
N ALA A 62 2.42 -1.40 2.70
CA ALA A 62 1.58 -0.42 2.02
C ALA A 62 2.48 0.48 1.15
N GLY A 63 2.19 0.52 -0.14
CA GLY A 63 2.74 1.55 -1.03
C GLY A 63 1.71 2.66 -1.15
N TRP A 64 2.11 3.92 -1.01
CA TRP A 64 1.16 5.02 -0.95
C TRP A 64 1.78 6.31 -1.44
N ARG A 65 0.92 7.27 -1.81
CA ARG A 65 1.35 8.61 -2.19
C ARG A 65 0.25 9.62 -1.93
N ILE A 66 0.64 10.89 -1.74
CA ILE A 66 -0.31 12.00 -1.65
C ILE A 66 -0.30 12.71 -2.99
N VAL A 67 -1.51 12.94 -3.54
CA VAL A 67 -1.70 13.49 -4.88
C VAL A 67 -2.64 14.68 -4.81
N ALA A 68 -2.24 15.80 -5.41
CA ALA A 68 -3.11 16.94 -5.64
C ALA A 68 -3.82 16.72 -6.97
N LEU A 69 -5.16 16.85 -6.97
CA LEU A 69 -5.97 16.62 -8.17
C LEU A 69 -7.29 17.37 -8.06
N THR A 70 -7.91 17.62 -9.21
CA THR A 70 -9.12 18.43 -9.27
C THR A 70 -10.33 17.76 -8.64
N PHE A 71 -10.38 16.43 -8.67
CA PHE A 71 -11.50 15.65 -8.13
C PHE A 71 -11.66 15.83 -6.62
N ALA A 72 -10.57 15.81 -5.86
CA ALA A 72 -10.60 15.77 -4.40
C ALA A 72 -9.69 16.83 -3.75
N ILE A 73 -9.09 17.71 -4.52
CA ILE A 73 -8.08 18.69 -4.08
C ILE A 73 -6.80 18.00 -3.68
N ARG A 74 -6.84 17.11 -2.71
CA ARG A 74 -5.70 16.30 -2.25
C ARG A 74 -6.23 14.99 -1.69
N LYS A 75 -5.61 13.89 -2.13
CA LYS A 75 -5.95 12.56 -1.60
C LYS A 75 -4.69 11.77 -1.25
N LEU A 76 -4.83 10.81 -0.35
CA LEU A 76 -3.85 9.77 -0.16
C LEU A 76 -4.31 8.56 -0.98
N TYR A 77 -3.48 8.15 -1.93
CA TYR A 77 -3.74 6.99 -2.77
C TYR A 77 -2.88 5.81 -2.31
N VAL A 78 -3.52 4.66 -2.11
CA VAL A 78 -2.82 3.43 -1.74
C VAL A 78 -2.53 2.65 -3.01
N ASP A 79 -1.25 2.63 -3.42
CA ASP A 79 -0.79 1.90 -4.62
C ASP A 79 -0.81 0.39 -4.39
N ASP A 80 -0.38 -0.05 -3.21
CA ASP A 80 -0.26 -1.46 -2.84
C ASP A 80 -0.65 -1.63 -1.38
N LEU A 81 -1.40 -2.69 -1.08
CA LEU A 81 -1.68 -3.10 0.28
C LEU A 81 -1.72 -4.62 0.30
N VAL A 82 -0.78 -5.22 1.00
CA VAL A 82 -0.65 -6.68 1.05
C VAL A 82 -0.17 -7.11 2.42
N THR A 83 -0.71 -8.22 2.91
CA THR A 83 -0.27 -8.87 4.15
C THR A 83 0.14 -10.30 3.83
N THR A 84 1.02 -10.87 4.66
CA THR A 84 1.41 -12.26 4.49
C THR A 84 0.20 -13.19 4.66
N ALA A 85 0.23 -14.33 3.96
CA ALA A 85 -0.88 -15.29 3.99
C ALA A 85 -1.17 -15.77 5.42
N ASP A 86 -0.12 -16.04 6.21
CA ASP A 86 -0.26 -16.47 7.60
C ASP A 86 -0.56 -15.31 8.56
N GLY A 87 -0.39 -14.08 8.11
CA GLY A 87 -0.73 -12.87 8.88
C GLY A 87 -2.14 -12.33 8.63
N ARG A 88 -2.86 -12.91 7.67
CA ARG A 88 -4.22 -12.46 7.35
C ARG A 88 -5.15 -12.66 8.52
N SER A 89 -6.12 -11.73 8.66
CA SER A 89 -7.10 -11.72 9.74
C SER A 89 -6.51 -11.46 11.13
N LYS A 90 -5.26 -11.00 11.20
CA LYS A 90 -4.58 -10.66 12.46
C LYS A 90 -4.44 -9.15 12.66
N GLY A 91 -5.14 -8.35 11.86
CA GLY A 91 -5.18 -6.89 12.02
C GLY A 91 -4.02 -6.14 11.38
N VAL A 92 -3.16 -6.78 10.60
CA VAL A 92 -2.02 -6.12 9.93
C VAL A 92 -2.51 -5.07 8.93
N GLY A 93 -3.45 -5.46 8.06
CA GLY A 93 -4.01 -4.54 7.08
C GLY A 93 -4.72 -3.36 7.73
N HIS A 94 -5.45 -3.61 8.81
CA HIS A 94 -6.11 -2.56 9.57
C HIS A 94 -5.08 -1.58 10.15
N ALA A 95 -3.99 -2.09 10.72
CA ALA A 95 -2.95 -1.24 11.32
C ALA A 95 -2.29 -0.34 10.27
N LEU A 96 -1.97 -0.90 9.09
CA LEU A 96 -1.40 -0.12 8.00
C LEU A 96 -2.37 0.95 7.51
N LEU A 97 -3.61 0.57 7.27
CA LEU A 97 -4.62 1.49 6.75
C LEU A 97 -4.95 2.59 7.76
N ALA A 98 -5.02 2.27 9.05
CA ALA A 98 -5.27 3.25 10.10
C ALA A 98 -4.13 4.29 10.18
N GLU A 99 -2.88 3.85 10.03
CA GLU A 99 -1.74 4.76 10.00
C GLU A 99 -1.81 5.69 8.78
N LEU A 100 -2.13 5.14 7.60
CA LEU A 100 -2.27 5.95 6.38
C LEU A 100 -3.42 6.95 6.50
N GLU A 101 -4.52 6.54 7.11
CA GLU A 101 -5.65 7.43 7.36
C GLU A 101 -5.25 8.61 8.25
N SER A 102 -4.47 8.35 9.30
CA SER A 102 -3.92 9.38 10.16
C SER A 102 -3.02 10.36 9.39
N ARG A 103 -2.14 9.81 8.53
CA ARG A 103 -1.26 10.65 7.68
C ARG A 103 -2.06 11.48 6.68
N ALA A 104 -3.12 10.91 6.12
CA ALA A 104 -3.99 11.63 5.18
C ALA A 104 -4.65 12.83 5.87
N ARG A 105 -5.15 12.65 7.09
CA ARG A 105 -5.76 13.73 7.87
C ARG A 105 -4.74 14.81 8.20
N THR A 106 -3.56 14.44 8.63
CA THR A 106 -2.47 15.38 8.96
C THR A 106 -2.04 16.19 7.74
N ALA A 107 -2.12 15.61 6.55
CA ALA A 107 -1.75 16.28 5.29
C ALA A 107 -2.93 17.01 4.63
N ASP A 108 -4.05 17.15 5.33
CA ASP A 108 -5.27 17.80 4.82
C ASP A 108 -5.83 17.14 3.56
N CYS A 109 -5.71 15.83 3.44
CA CYS A 109 -6.36 15.09 2.38
C CYS A 109 -7.86 14.99 2.64
N THR A 110 -8.66 15.06 1.59
CA THR A 110 -10.12 14.92 1.68
C THR A 110 -10.57 13.46 1.52
N VAL A 111 -9.72 12.61 0.94
CA VAL A 111 -10.04 11.23 0.58
C VAL A 111 -8.80 10.36 0.78
N LEU A 112 -9.01 9.13 1.22
CA LEU A 112 -8.07 8.03 1.09
C LEU A 112 -8.75 7.01 0.20
N ASP A 113 -8.13 6.61 -0.90
CA ASP A 113 -8.71 5.65 -1.82
C ASP A 113 -7.67 4.68 -2.38
N LEU A 114 -8.18 3.64 -3.04
CA LEU A 114 -7.38 2.62 -3.69
C LEU A 114 -8.20 1.96 -4.78
N ASP A 115 -7.51 1.22 -5.65
CA ASP A 115 -8.15 0.36 -6.64
C ASP A 115 -7.88 -1.09 -6.26
N SER A 116 -8.87 -1.95 -6.44
CA SER A 116 -8.75 -3.38 -6.18
C SER A 116 -9.34 -4.16 -7.33
N GLY A 117 -8.63 -5.19 -7.79
CA GLY A 117 -9.13 -6.05 -8.85
C GLY A 117 -10.50 -6.63 -8.50
N VAL A 118 -11.40 -6.68 -9.48
CA VAL A 118 -12.78 -7.11 -9.25
C VAL A 118 -12.90 -8.56 -8.78
N GLN A 119 -11.87 -9.37 -9.02
CA GLN A 119 -11.81 -10.77 -8.62
C GLN A 119 -11.32 -10.99 -7.18
N ARG A 120 -10.80 -9.95 -6.51
CA ARG A 120 -10.21 -10.06 -5.18
C ARG A 120 -11.29 -9.91 -4.10
N HIS A 121 -12.19 -10.89 -4.01
CA HIS A 121 -13.37 -10.82 -3.14
C HIS A 121 -13.03 -10.70 -1.65
N ASP A 122 -11.99 -11.41 -1.19
CA ASP A 122 -11.57 -11.32 0.22
C ASP A 122 -11.02 -9.93 0.56
N ALA A 123 -10.29 -9.31 -0.36
CA ALA A 123 -9.82 -7.94 -0.18
C ALA A 123 -11.01 -6.97 -0.11
N HIS A 124 -12.02 -7.16 -0.98
CA HIS A 124 -13.22 -6.32 -0.96
C HIS A 124 -13.96 -6.41 0.37
N ARG A 125 -14.08 -7.61 0.94
CA ARG A 125 -14.69 -7.79 2.27
C ARG A 125 -13.93 -7.02 3.33
N PHE A 126 -12.58 -7.06 3.27
CA PHE A 126 -11.74 -6.28 4.17
C PHE A 126 -12.02 -4.78 4.04
N TYR A 127 -12.05 -4.25 2.81
CA TYR A 127 -12.30 -2.83 2.59
C TYR A 127 -13.68 -2.41 3.10
N PHE A 128 -14.71 -3.25 2.93
CA PHE A 128 -16.03 -2.95 3.48
C PHE A 128 -16.02 -2.93 5.00
N ARG A 129 -15.29 -3.83 5.65
CA ARG A 129 -15.11 -3.79 7.12
C ARG A 129 -14.39 -2.53 7.59
N GLU A 130 -13.49 -2.00 6.75
CA GLU A 130 -12.79 -0.73 7.00
C GLU A 130 -13.64 0.49 6.64
N ARG A 131 -14.92 0.30 6.36
CA ARG A 131 -15.90 1.35 6.07
C ARG A 131 -15.62 2.09 4.75
N MET A 132 -14.98 1.42 3.82
CA MET A 132 -14.80 1.93 2.46
C MET A 132 -15.98 1.47 1.59
N HIS A 133 -16.23 2.18 0.50
CA HIS A 133 -17.27 1.81 -0.46
C HIS A 133 -16.71 1.92 -1.87
N ILE A 134 -17.35 1.24 -2.81
CA ILE A 134 -16.99 1.34 -4.24
C ILE A 134 -17.56 2.64 -4.76
N SER A 135 -16.70 3.60 -5.08
CA SER A 135 -17.11 4.94 -5.51
C SER A 135 -17.08 5.14 -7.02
N SER A 136 -16.33 4.32 -7.73
CA SER A 136 -16.17 4.48 -9.19
C SER A 136 -15.68 3.19 -9.82
N HIS A 137 -15.73 3.13 -11.15
CA HIS A 137 -15.14 2.05 -11.92
C HIS A 137 -13.81 2.52 -12.50
N HIS A 138 -12.83 1.64 -12.49
CA HIS A 138 -11.50 1.89 -13.02
C HIS A 138 -11.42 1.33 -14.45
N PHE A 139 -11.11 2.18 -15.44
CA PHE A 139 -10.99 1.78 -16.84
C PHE A 139 -9.53 1.75 -17.24
N THR A 140 -9.09 0.66 -17.86
CA THR A 140 -7.70 0.46 -18.26
C THR A 140 -7.61 0.13 -19.75
N LYS A 141 -6.64 0.72 -20.44
CA LYS A 141 -6.28 0.34 -21.81
C LYS A 141 -4.81 -0.02 -21.82
N ALA A 142 -4.50 -1.26 -22.15
CA ALA A 142 -3.11 -1.67 -22.28
C ALA A 142 -2.44 -0.96 -23.46
N LEU A 143 -1.20 -0.55 -23.29
CA LEU A 143 -0.43 0.15 -24.32
C LEU A 143 0.70 -0.74 -24.78
N GLY A 144 0.49 -1.41 -25.87
CA GLY A 144 1.49 -2.28 -26.52
C GLY A 144 1.35 -3.75 -26.22
#